data_2a7b160a00cd12cff16003dcedb03636
#
_entry.id   2a7b160a00cd12cff16003dcedb03636
#
_cell.length_a   1.000
_cell.length_b   1.000
_cell.length_c   1.000
_cell.angle_alpha   90.00
_cell.angle_beta   90.00
_cell.angle_gamma   90.00
#
_symmetry.space_group_name_H-M   'P 1'
#
loop_
_entity.id
_entity.type
_entity.pdbx_description
1 polymer ?
#
loop_
_entity_poly.entity_id
_entity_poly.type
_entity_poly.pdbx_seq_one_letter_code
_entity_poly.pdbx_strand_id
1 'polypeptide(L)'
;MNRILLRINHLNIEDSVYGKLNYFSLSLCSRQILGLEGLNRSGKMAIIQALKGNLEAKWACAAVYFKNLKIDHPVELEKKISFLDFDLPLDLDWSVYEFLQLGNTSFFLNKKCRNEMINKAREDCLAFSFSIDVRKKMRDLTAMEDRAVRFMKAARDPKEIIVIEDAGYGLTGSDLETYRGLLNKTAQTGKGILLSFHKNDVIRHVCNEYLILRRGRVVKKCTKISLNQESEQDFVLGNTLRQKMDSMEKDEDYRLNRCASSNNLYDVKLWTNSGREKVFSFTGGKIHAYIIEGTQSSDDFFEVLCGRRVRKDVAYQLNGVPFHGRNMRDFIQKKIVSIKISELDHEIFGKMTVRDNLMIPLDGGISALTYFRFGKLMGDVLCSEIPYGSFVASRCIGREDVNRQMIILMNRWLVFRPKVLVVGHPFKNCDTYGVYLMKAFLKRFTEIGTAVILVSSDPEYCESVADWIDFIDDFDERGFISTFGGKDFSC
;
A
#
# COMPACT_ATOMS: atom_id res chain seq x y z
N MET A 1 19.12 4.99 32.43
CA MET A 1 18.11 5.97 31.99
C MET A 1 18.20 6.11 30.47
N ASN A 2 17.09 5.99 29.76
CA ASN A 2 17.08 6.22 28.32
C ASN A 2 17.23 7.72 28.04
N ARG A 3 18.26 8.08 27.26
CA ARG A 3 18.52 9.47 26.89
C ARG A 3 17.53 9.92 25.80
N ILE A 4 16.95 11.11 25.92
CA ILE A 4 16.14 11.70 24.86
C ILE A 4 17.04 12.04 23.67
N LEU A 5 16.73 11.48 22.49
CA LEU A 5 17.41 11.75 21.23
C LEU A 5 16.73 12.89 20.48
N LEU A 6 15.40 12.84 20.33
CA LEU A 6 14.62 13.85 19.63
C LEU A 6 13.48 14.33 20.53
N ARG A 7 13.30 15.63 20.64
CA ARG A 7 12.16 16.24 21.31
C ARG A 7 11.57 17.33 20.41
N ILE A 8 10.30 17.23 20.18
CA ILE A 8 9.50 18.20 19.42
C ILE A 8 8.46 18.77 20.37
N ASN A 9 8.37 20.09 20.47
CA ASN A 9 7.38 20.79 21.29
C ASN A 9 6.57 21.72 20.42
N HIS A 10 5.25 21.62 20.50
CA HIS A 10 4.28 22.54 19.90
C HIS A 10 4.42 22.74 18.36
N LEU A 11 4.71 21.67 17.63
CA LEU A 11 4.79 21.73 16.17
C LEU A 11 3.40 21.96 15.58
N ASN A 12 3.29 22.98 14.74
CA ASN A 12 2.09 23.30 13.98
C ASN A 12 2.41 23.22 12.49
N ILE A 13 1.60 22.45 11.76
CA ILE A 13 1.67 22.30 10.31
C ILE A 13 0.27 22.35 9.75
N GLU A 14 0.11 23.00 8.60
CA GLU A 14 -1.10 22.93 7.80
C GLU A 14 -0.72 22.59 6.36
N ASP A 15 -0.98 21.36 5.97
CA ASP A 15 -0.71 20.87 4.64
C ASP A 15 -1.94 20.18 4.04
N SER A 16 -2.16 20.41 2.74
CA SER A 16 -3.34 19.89 2.05
C SER A 16 -3.26 18.41 1.74
N VAL A 17 -2.05 17.86 1.62
CA VAL A 17 -1.79 16.44 1.27
C VAL A 17 -1.60 15.60 2.52
N TYR A 18 -0.64 15.98 3.37
CA TYR A 18 -0.23 15.18 4.52
C TYR A 18 -1.06 15.46 5.78
N GLY A 19 -1.97 16.45 5.71
CA GLY A 19 -2.82 16.83 6.82
C GLY A 19 -2.20 17.91 7.69
N LYS A 20 -2.81 18.16 8.84
CA LYS A 20 -2.39 19.21 9.75
C LYS A 20 -1.88 18.66 11.06
N LEU A 21 -1.06 19.45 11.76
CA LEU A 21 -0.65 19.22 13.14
C LEU A 21 -1.04 20.46 13.95
N ASN A 22 -1.57 20.24 15.15
CA ASN A 22 -1.99 21.28 16.06
C ASN A 22 -1.31 21.05 17.41
N TYR A 23 -0.33 21.89 17.76
CA TYR A 23 0.42 21.81 19.02
C TYR A 23 1.00 20.43 19.29
N PHE A 24 1.50 19.76 18.24
CA PHE A 24 2.03 18.41 18.35
C PHE A 24 3.34 18.41 19.16
N SER A 25 3.43 17.48 20.08
CA SER A 25 4.65 17.27 20.88
C SER A 25 5.00 15.78 20.93
N LEU A 26 6.30 15.48 20.83
CA LEU A 26 6.84 14.12 20.81
C LEU A 26 8.22 14.09 21.48
N SER A 27 8.50 13.00 22.19
CA SER A 27 9.85 12.68 22.64
C SER A 27 10.20 11.26 22.25
N LEU A 28 11.34 11.09 21.57
CA LEU A 28 11.91 9.81 21.20
C LEU A 28 13.21 9.59 21.98
N CYS A 29 13.28 8.50 22.70
CA CYS A 29 14.45 8.14 23.51
C CYS A 29 15.37 7.15 22.79
N SER A 30 16.61 7.06 23.25
CA SER A 30 17.50 5.96 22.90
C SER A 30 16.89 4.62 23.31
N ARG A 31 17.09 3.58 22.50
CA ARG A 31 16.55 2.23 22.73
C ARG A 31 15.02 2.15 22.72
N GLN A 32 14.33 3.16 22.23
CA GLN A 32 12.88 3.19 22.13
C GLN A 32 12.43 2.93 20.69
N ILE A 33 11.38 2.12 20.56
CA ILE A 33 10.60 1.97 19.34
C ILE A 33 9.26 2.65 19.60
N LEU A 34 9.03 3.79 18.94
CA LEU A 34 7.83 4.62 19.10
C LEU A 34 6.98 4.52 17.82
N GLY A 35 5.71 4.17 17.97
CA GLY A 35 4.76 4.07 16.88
C GLY A 35 3.93 5.34 16.70
N LEU A 36 3.61 5.66 15.45
CA LEU A 36 2.61 6.67 15.06
C LEU A 36 1.48 5.97 14.32
N GLU A 37 0.31 5.97 14.91
CA GLU A 37 -0.91 5.40 14.33
C GLU A 37 -1.94 6.49 14.03
N GLY A 38 -2.75 6.27 12.99
CA GLY A 38 -3.84 7.18 12.65
C GLY A 38 -4.28 7.00 11.21
N LEU A 39 -5.47 7.50 10.90
CA LEU A 39 -6.00 7.52 9.54
C LEU A 39 -5.14 8.39 8.62
N ASN A 40 -5.40 8.28 7.31
CA ASN A 40 -4.85 9.22 6.34
C ASN A 40 -5.19 10.67 6.74
N ARG A 41 -4.23 11.58 6.55
CA ARG A 41 -4.32 12.99 7.00
C ARG A 41 -4.51 13.19 8.52
N SER A 42 -4.25 12.16 9.32
CA SER A 42 -4.24 12.33 10.80
C SER A 42 -3.12 13.25 11.30
N GLY A 43 -2.11 13.51 10.46
CA GLY A 43 -0.92 14.29 10.76
C GLY A 43 0.36 13.44 10.91
N LYS A 44 0.28 12.10 10.90
CA LYS A 44 1.47 11.22 11.02
C LYS A 44 2.48 11.45 9.89
N MET A 45 2.01 11.53 8.64
CA MET A 45 2.87 11.82 7.48
C MET A 45 3.40 13.25 7.52
N ALA A 46 2.62 14.20 7.99
CA ALA A 46 3.09 15.58 8.17
C ALA A 46 4.29 15.68 9.14
N ILE A 47 4.31 14.84 10.19
CA ILE A 47 5.48 14.73 11.10
C ILE A 47 6.72 14.26 10.33
N ILE A 48 6.60 13.17 9.57
CA ILE A 48 7.70 12.57 8.83
C ILE A 48 8.24 13.52 7.77
N GLN A 49 7.35 14.15 6.99
CA GLN A 49 7.73 15.10 5.95
C GLN A 49 8.35 16.37 6.53
N ALA A 50 7.92 16.81 7.71
CA ALA A 50 8.57 17.90 8.42
C ALA A 50 9.99 17.52 8.89
N LEU A 51 10.18 16.31 9.40
CA LEU A 51 11.50 15.80 9.76
C LEU A 51 12.44 15.62 8.56
N LYS A 52 11.90 15.31 7.37
CA LYS A 52 12.62 15.27 6.09
C LYS A 52 12.96 16.67 5.55
N GLY A 53 12.36 17.73 6.10
CA GLY A 53 12.51 19.08 5.59
C GLY A 53 11.67 19.42 4.35
N ASN A 54 10.75 18.52 3.96
CA ASN A 54 9.93 18.68 2.75
C ASN A 54 8.72 19.62 2.95
N LEU A 55 8.38 19.97 4.18
CA LEU A 55 7.32 20.90 4.51
C LEU A 55 7.91 22.19 5.08
N GLU A 56 7.39 23.32 4.60
CA GLU A 56 7.58 24.61 5.27
C GLU A 56 6.81 24.61 6.60
N ALA A 57 7.26 23.78 7.52
CA ALA A 57 6.76 23.84 8.88
C ALA A 57 7.12 25.22 9.44
N LYS A 58 6.18 25.87 10.11
CA LYS A 58 6.47 27.04 10.92
C LYS A 58 7.31 26.61 12.13
N TRP A 59 8.55 26.21 11.86
CA TRP A 59 9.55 25.85 12.87
C TRP A 59 9.79 27.00 13.85
N ALA A 60 9.49 28.23 13.41
CA ALA A 60 9.60 29.43 14.23
C ALA A 60 8.76 29.38 15.54
N CYS A 61 7.69 28.59 15.54
CA CYS A 61 6.84 28.40 16.73
C CYS A 61 7.06 27.05 17.43
N ALA A 62 7.86 26.16 16.84
CA ALA A 62 8.19 24.86 17.40
C ALA A 62 9.58 24.86 18.01
N ALA A 63 9.75 24.19 19.13
CA ALA A 63 11.06 23.93 19.71
C ALA A 63 11.45 22.47 19.43
N VAL A 64 12.35 22.26 18.48
CA VAL A 64 12.88 20.94 18.14
C VAL A 64 14.29 20.81 18.70
N TYR A 65 14.56 19.72 19.37
CA TYR A 65 15.84 19.44 20.00
C TYR A 65 16.36 18.07 19.62
N PHE A 66 17.64 18.00 19.28
CA PHE A 66 18.37 16.75 19.18
C PHE A 66 19.39 16.69 20.32
N LYS A 67 19.29 15.71 21.20
CA LYS A 67 20.14 15.57 22.39
C LYS A 67 20.29 16.88 23.20
N ASN A 68 19.19 17.58 23.42
CA ASN A 68 19.08 18.88 24.08
C ASN A 68 19.69 20.07 23.33
N LEU A 69 20.25 19.88 22.14
CA LEU A 69 20.65 20.98 21.26
C LEU A 69 19.43 21.39 20.41
N LYS A 70 19.14 22.67 20.42
CA LYS A 70 18.06 23.23 19.60
C LYS A 70 18.41 23.10 18.12
N ILE A 71 17.46 22.68 17.32
CA ILE A 71 17.55 22.58 15.87
C ILE A 71 16.75 23.73 15.27
N ASP A 72 17.42 24.59 14.55
CA ASP A 72 16.78 25.76 13.94
C ASP A 72 16.29 25.47 12.51
N HIS A 73 16.92 24.52 11.81
CA HIS A 73 16.54 24.14 10.45
C HIS A 73 16.40 22.61 10.30
N PRO A 74 15.36 22.13 9.59
CA PRO A 74 15.13 20.68 9.36
C PRO A 74 16.33 19.97 8.73
N VAL A 75 17.08 20.62 7.84
CA VAL A 75 18.27 20.07 7.17
C VAL A 75 19.33 19.55 8.16
N GLU A 76 19.37 20.10 9.36
CA GLU A 76 20.28 19.61 10.41
C GLU A 76 19.90 18.21 10.90
N LEU A 77 18.60 17.86 10.83
CA LEU A 77 18.10 16.54 11.20
C LEU A 77 18.43 15.47 10.16
N GLU A 78 18.61 15.84 8.89
CA GLU A 78 18.97 14.89 7.83
C GLU A 78 20.29 14.15 8.15
N LYS A 79 21.23 14.82 8.82
CA LYS A 79 22.48 14.22 9.29
C LYS A 79 22.33 13.35 10.53
N LYS A 80 21.16 13.33 11.18
CA LYS A 80 20.89 12.64 12.44
C LYS A 80 19.88 11.52 12.31
N ILE A 81 19.06 11.56 11.24
CA ILE A 81 17.94 10.65 11.00
C ILE A 81 18.15 9.90 9.69
N SER A 82 18.05 8.58 9.73
CA SER A 82 17.93 7.73 8.55
C SER A 82 16.45 7.52 8.26
N PHE A 83 16.01 7.92 7.07
CA PHE A 83 14.64 7.71 6.61
C PHE A 83 14.57 6.44 5.77
N LEU A 84 13.62 5.58 6.09
CA LEU A 84 13.37 4.34 5.39
C LEU A 84 11.96 4.39 4.81
N ASP A 85 11.89 4.42 3.49
CA ASP A 85 10.69 4.42 2.70
C ASP A 85 10.76 3.20 1.76
N PHE A 86 9.83 2.28 1.91
CA PHE A 86 9.81 1.04 1.14
C PHE A 86 9.23 1.22 -0.26
N ASP A 87 8.51 2.31 -0.51
CA ASP A 87 7.93 2.63 -1.82
C ASP A 87 8.93 3.35 -2.75
N LEU A 88 10.09 3.76 -2.24
CA LEU A 88 11.12 4.35 -3.09
C LEU A 88 11.62 3.32 -4.11
N PRO A 89 11.59 3.68 -5.42
CA PRO A 89 12.10 2.81 -6.46
C PRO A 89 13.61 2.57 -6.25
N LEU A 90 14.00 1.31 -6.25
CA LEU A 90 15.38 0.88 -6.26
C LEU A 90 15.72 0.27 -7.62
N ASP A 91 17.01 0.28 -7.95
CA ASP A 91 17.50 -0.54 -9.05
C ASP A 91 17.42 -2.02 -8.64
N LEU A 92 16.42 -2.69 -9.17
CA LEU A 92 16.09 -4.07 -8.87
C LEU A 92 17.14 -5.07 -9.38
N ASP A 93 18.04 -4.63 -10.25
CA ASP A 93 19.14 -5.47 -10.79
C ASP A 93 20.36 -5.55 -9.86
N TRP A 94 20.41 -4.76 -8.82
CA TRP A 94 21.45 -4.88 -7.80
C TRP A 94 21.30 -6.16 -7.00
N SER A 95 22.46 -6.78 -6.65
CA SER A 95 22.50 -7.83 -5.65
C SER A 95 22.43 -7.24 -4.23
N VAL A 96 22.02 -8.06 -3.27
CA VAL A 96 21.96 -7.64 -1.85
C VAL A 96 23.30 -7.09 -1.37
N TYR A 97 24.43 -7.73 -1.73
CA TYR A 97 25.75 -7.23 -1.32
C TYR A 97 26.09 -5.88 -1.96
N GLU A 98 25.70 -5.63 -3.22
CA GLU A 98 25.89 -4.32 -3.87
C GLU A 98 25.06 -3.24 -3.19
N PHE A 99 23.79 -3.53 -2.92
CA PHE A 99 22.89 -2.60 -2.23
C PHE A 99 23.38 -2.25 -0.81
N LEU A 100 23.79 -3.25 -0.01
CA LEU A 100 24.28 -3.02 1.35
C LEU A 100 25.58 -2.20 1.38
N GLN A 101 26.42 -2.31 0.36
CA GLN A 101 27.68 -1.57 0.27
C GLN A 101 27.58 -0.23 -0.51
N LEU A 102 26.38 0.12 -0.99
CA LEU A 102 26.16 1.39 -1.68
C LEU A 102 26.50 2.57 -0.76
N GLY A 103 27.36 3.47 -1.27
CA GLY A 103 27.92 4.61 -0.51
C GLY A 103 29.38 4.38 -0.06
N ASN A 104 29.90 3.16 -0.13
CA ASN A 104 31.31 2.88 0.08
C ASN A 104 32.09 2.98 -1.24
N THR A 105 32.56 4.18 -1.57
CA THR A 105 33.21 4.47 -2.86
C THR A 105 34.50 3.67 -3.14
N SER A 106 35.14 3.08 -2.13
CA SER A 106 36.35 2.28 -2.27
C SER A 106 36.14 0.91 -2.92
N PHE A 107 34.91 0.44 -3.07
CA PHE A 107 34.62 -0.93 -3.50
C PHE A 107 34.34 -1.11 -5.00
N PHE A 108 34.13 -0.06 -5.77
CA PHE A 108 33.61 -0.19 -7.14
C PHE A 108 34.63 -0.53 -8.24
N LEU A 109 35.90 -0.69 -7.95
CA LEU A 109 36.94 -0.70 -9.00
C LEU A 109 37.73 -2.02 -9.22
N ASN A 110 37.49 -3.13 -8.47
CA ASN A 110 38.29 -4.35 -8.63
C ASN A 110 37.57 -5.67 -8.30
N LYS A 111 37.87 -6.77 -9.01
CA LYS A 111 37.36 -8.12 -8.71
C LYS A 111 37.68 -8.59 -7.27
N LYS A 112 38.80 -8.20 -6.70
CA LYS A 112 39.18 -8.48 -5.31
C LYS A 112 38.19 -7.86 -4.35
N CYS A 113 37.73 -6.65 -4.64
CA CYS A 113 36.71 -5.92 -3.87
C CYS A 113 35.35 -6.65 -3.85
N ARG A 114 34.97 -7.38 -4.90
CA ARG A 114 33.68 -8.09 -4.92
C ARG A 114 33.56 -9.15 -3.82
N ASN A 115 34.61 -9.95 -3.61
CA ASN A 115 34.61 -10.95 -2.55
C ASN A 115 34.60 -10.30 -1.15
N GLU A 116 35.29 -9.18 -1.00
CA GLU A 116 35.27 -8.40 0.24
C GLU A 116 33.88 -7.84 0.53
N MET A 117 33.19 -7.31 -0.49
CA MET A 117 31.81 -6.84 -0.38
C MET A 117 30.86 -7.97 0.03
N ILE A 118 30.99 -9.15 -0.60
CA ILE A 118 30.16 -10.33 -0.28
C ILE A 118 30.40 -10.76 1.17
N ASN A 119 31.66 -10.85 1.60
CA ASN A 119 31.99 -11.26 2.96
C ASN A 119 31.46 -10.26 3.98
N LYS A 120 31.64 -8.96 3.72
CA LYS A 120 31.11 -7.92 4.58
C LYS A 120 29.57 -7.91 4.65
N ALA A 121 28.90 -8.13 3.52
CA ALA A 121 27.45 -8.25 3.51
C ALA A 121 26.98 -9.49 4.31
N ARG A 122 27.70 -10.60 4.26
CA ARG A 122 27.42 -11.77 5.10
C ARG A 122 27.61 -11.49 6.59
N GLU A 123 28.71 -10.81 6.94
CA GLU A 123 28.95 -10.38 8.33
C GLU A 123 27.83 -9.48 8.84
N ASP A 124 27.36 -8.57 7.98
CA ASP A 124 26.23 -7.69 8.30
C ASP A 124 24.96 -8.50 8.57
N CYS A 125 24.61 -9.43 7.69
CA CYS A 125 23.43 -10.28 7.87
C CYS A 125 23.55 -11.14 9.15
N LEU A 126 24.72 -11.70 9.43
CA LEU A 126 24.98 -12.44 10.66
C LEU A 126 24.85 -11.55 11.91
N ALA A 127 25.35 -10.30 11.82
CA ALA A 127 25.23 -9.33 12.92
C ALA A 127 23.75 -9.06 13.28
N PHE A 128 22.85 -9.13 12.33
CA PHE A 128 21.40 -9.01 12.55
C PHE A 128 20.69 -10.36 12.79
N SER A 129 21.40 -11.49 12.78
CA SER A 129 20.85 -12.85 12.87
C SER A 129 19.81 -13.11 11.75
N PHE A 130 20.07 -12.55 10.58
CA PHE A 130 19.21 -12.70 9.41
C PHE A 130 19.95 -13.50 8.33
N SER A 131 19.34 -14.58 7.85
CA SER A 131 19.93 -15.47 6.85
C SER A 131 19.36 -15.16 5.47
N ILE A 132 20.24 -14.75 4.54
CA ILE A 132 19.88 -14.49 3.15
C ILE A 132 21.07 -14.76 2.25
N ASP A 133 20.83 -15.23 1.03
CA ASP A 133 21.88 -15.24 0.02
C ASP A 133 22.16 -13.82 -0.47
N VAL A 134 23.29 -13.29 -0.05
CA VAL A 134 23.69 -11.91 -0.40
C VAL A 134 23.97 -11.71 -1.90
N ARG A 135 24.01 -12.78 -2.70
CA ARG A 135 24.15 -12.71 -4.16
C ARG A 135 22.82 -12.60 -4.88
N LYS A 136 21.71 -12.88 -4.19
CA LYS A 136 20.34 -12.74 -4.70
C LYS A 136 20.11 -11.32 -5.19
N LYS A 137 19.35 -11.14 -6.27
CA LYS A 137 18.99 -9.82 -6.78
C LYS A 137 17.87 -9.21 -5.95
N MET A 138 17.83 -7.87 -5.86
CA MET A 138 16.77 -7.17 -5.10
C MET A 138 15.38 -7.50 -5.62
N ARG A 139 15.20 -7.72 -6.92
CA ARG A 139 13.93 -8.13 -7.54
C ARG A 139 13.44 -9.53 -7.12
N ASP A 140 14.37 -10.42 -6.72
CA ASP A 140 14.07 -11.80 -6.38
C ASP A 140 13.84 -11.97 -4.86
N LEU A 141 13.80 -10.87 -4.10
CA LEU A 141 13.59 -10.90 -2.66
C LEU A 141 12.10 -11.03 -2.33
N THR A 142 11.80 -11.80 -1.29
CA THR A 142 10.47 -11.76 -0.65
C THR A 142 10.25 -10.40 -0.01
N ALA A 143 8.99 -10.07 0.33
CA ALA A 143 8.67 -8.81 1.00
C ALA A 143 9.46 -8.63 2.31
N MET A 144 9.61 -9.71 3.07
CA MET A 144 10.40 -9.70 4.31
C MET A 144 11.90 -9.51 4.06
N GLU A 145 12.46 -10.22 3.07
CA GLU A 145 13.87 -10.09 2.71
C GLU A 145 14.21 -8.66 2.26
N ASP A 146 13.38 -8.06 1.38
CA ASP A 146 13.57 -6.68 0.93
C ASP A 146 13.54 -5.69 2.10
N ARG A 147 12.56 -5.80 2.98
CA ARG A 147 12.46 -4.96 4.18
C ARG A 147 13.65 -5.13 5.11
N ALA A 148 14.07 -6.38 5.35
CA ALA A 148 15.22 -6.66 6.19
C ALA A 148 16.50 -6.05 5.63
N VAL A 149 16.76 -6.21 4.33
CA VAL A 149 17.96 -5.68 3.65
C VAL A 149 17.99 -4.16 3.68
N ARG A 150 16.87 -3.50 3.35
CA ARG A 150 16.77 -2.02 3.42
C ARG A 150 16.94 -1.53 4.85
N PHE A 151 16.31 -2.22 5.82
CA PHE A 151 16.43 -1.87 7.24
C PHE A 151 17.86 -2.05 7.76
N MET A 152 18.52 -3.16 7.45
CA MET A 152 19.91 -3.40 7.84
C MET A 152 20.85 -2.29 7.33
N LYS A 153 20.64 -1.83 6.09
CA LYS A 153 21.39 -0.70 5.55
C LYS A 153 21.19 0.57 6.38
N ALA A 154 19.95 0.92 6.71
CA ALA A 154 19.64 2.07 7.55
C ALA A 154 20.15 1.92 8.99
N ALA A 155 20.12 0.70 9.52
CA ALA A 155 20.61 0.40 10.87
C ALA A 155 22.14 0.53 11.01
N ARG A 156 22.88 0.31 9.92
CA ARG A 156 24.36 0.49 9.87
C ARG A 156 24.79 1.94 9.72
N ASP A 157 23.91 2.81 9.23
CA ASP A 157 24.19 4.24 9.17
C ASP A 157 24.57 4.74 10.57
N PRO A 158 25.61 5.58 10.76
CA PRO A 158 25.98 6.11 12.07
C PRO A 158 24.93 7.02 12.70
N LYS A 159 23.88 7.38 11.98
CA LYS A 159 22.76 8.17 12.49
C LYS A 159 22.03 7.45 13.63
N GLU A 160 21.58 8.23 14.62
CA GLU A 160 21.06 7.67 15.87
C GLU A 160 19.55 7.43 15.86
N ILE A 161 18.85 7.97 14.87
CA ILE A 161 17.39 7.83 14.73
C ILE A 161 17.10 7.18 13.39
N ILE A 162 16.15 6.24 13.39
CA ILE A 162 15.60 5.65 12.17
C ILE A 162 14.11 5.97 12.14
N VAL A 163 13.64 6.56 11.05
CA VAL A 163 12.22 6.81 10.79
C VAL A 163 11.77 5.89 9.67
N ILE A 164 10.73 5.10 9.91
CA ILE A 164 10.21 4.10 8.97
C ILE A 164 8.77 4.44 8.61
N GLU A 165 8.52 4.57 7.31
CA GLU A 165 7.19 4.76 6.76
C GLU A 165 6.56 3.41 6.45
N ASP A 166 5.27 3.27 6.75
CA ASP A 166 4.44 2.09 6.49
C ASP A 166 5.12 0.74 6.80
N ALA A 167 5.50 0.58 8.06
CA ALA A 167 6.42 -0.46 8.52
C ALA A 167 5.88 -1.90 8.34
N GLY A 168 4.57 -2.10 8.20
CA GLY A 168 3.93 -3.43 8.30
C GLY A 168 3.34 -3.99 7.02
N TYR A 169 3.27 -3.24 5.93
CA TYR A 169 2.61 -3.70 4.73
C TYR A 169 3.31 -4.92 4.10
N GLY A 170 2.51 -5.94 3.71
CA GLY A 170 2.99 -7.14 3.01
C GLY A 170 3.77 -8.13 3.87
N LEU A 171 3.81 -7.95 5.20
CA LEU A 171 4.43 -8.90 6.12
C LEU A 171 3.38 -9.86 6.69
N THR A 172 3.70 -11.15 6.69
CA THR A 172 2.90 -12.20 7.34
C THR A 172 3.17 -12.26 8.85
N GLY A 173 2.40 -13.04 9.61
CA GLY A 173 2.60 -13.17 11.05
C GLY A 173 4.02 -13.63 11.45
N SER A 174 4.62 -14.58 10.70
CA SER A 174 5.98 -15.06 10.91
C SER A 174 7.04 -14.01 10.58
N ASP A 175 6.80 -13.23 9.49
CA ASP A 175 7.70 -12.17 9.06
C ASP A 175 7.75 -11.05 10.09
N LEU A 176 6.63 -10.74 10.71
CA LEU A 176 6.51 -9.71 11.72
C LEU A 176 7.34 -10.03 12.98
N GLU A 177 7.40 -11.30 13.39
CA GLU A 177 8.28 -11.70 14.50
C GLU A 177 9.76 -11.55 14.14
N THR A 178 10.14 -11.91 12.90
CA THR A 178 11.49 -11.72 12.39
C THR A 178 11.84 -10.22 12.33
N TYR A 179 10.94 -9.40 11.78
CA TYR A 179 11.11 -7.95 11.69
C TYR A 179 11.19 -7.30 13.07
N ARG A 180 10.37 -7.74 14.02
CA ARG A 180 10.44 -7.34 15.43
C ARG A 180 11.81 -7.63 16.04
N GLY A 181 12.39 -8.81 15.74
CA GLY A 181 13.73 -9.16 16.17
C GLY A 181 14.78 -8.17 15.67
N LEU A 182 14.73 -7.80 14.40
CA LEU A 182 15.64 -6.81 13.77
C LEU A 182 15.50 -5.42 14.41
N LEU A 183 14.28 -4.94 14.60
CA LEU A 183 13.99 -3.64 15.20
C LEU A 183 14.49 -3.58 16.67
N ASN A 184 14.17 -4.59 17.47
CA ASN A 184 14.61 -4.66 18.86
C ASN A 184 16.14 -4.71 18.98
N LYS A 185 16.81 -5.53 18.17
CA LYS A 185 18.25 -5.63 18.16
C LYS A 185 18.91 -4.29 17.82
N THR A 186 18.36 -3.59 16.81
CA THR A 186 18.83 -2.26 16.44
C THR A 186 18.59 -1.22 17.55
N ALA A 187 17.42 -1.23 18.17
CA ALA A 187 17.14 -0.32 19.29
C ALA A 187 18.10 -0.56 20.46
N GLN A 188 18.47 -1.82 20.75
CA GLN A 188 19.42 -2.16 21.81
C GLN A 188 20.82 -1.56 21.61
N THR A 189 21.22 -1.28 20.35
CA THR A 189 22.49 -0.56 20.07
C THR A 189 22.48 0.90 20.51
N GLY A 190 21.34 1.42 20.96
CA GLY A 190 21.18 2.79 21.42
C GLY A 190 20.39 3.69 20.48
N LYS A 191 19.99 3.21 19.29
CA LYS A 191 19.19 3.97 18.33
C LYS A 191 17.76 4.15 18.82
N GLY A 192 17.13 5.29 18.46
CA GLY A 192 15.69 5.51 18.56
C GLY A 192 15.01 5.19 17.23
N ILE A 193 13.89 4.51 17.24
CA ILE A 193 13.15 4.12 16.04
C ILE A 193 11.76 4.72 16.10
N LEU A 194 11.37 5.47 15.07
CA LEU A 194 10.02 6.01 14.89
C LEU A 194 9.36 5.28 13.73
N LEU A 195 8.25 4.60 14.01
CA LEU A 195 7.49 3.84 13.02
C LEU A 195 6.18 4.57 12.70
N SER A 196 5.83 4.74 11.43
CA SER A 196 4.46 5.03 11.07
C SER A 196 3.78 3.77 10.52
N PHE A 197 2.50 3.61 10.83
CA PHE A 197 1.70 2.51 10.31
C PHE A 197 0.23 2.92 10.18
N HIS A 198 -0.48 2.27 9.27
CA HIS A 198 -1.87 2.58 8.99
C HIS A 198 -2.83 1.78 9.85
N LYS A 199 -2.69 0.50 9.83
CA LYS A 199 -3.37 -0.47 10.67
C LYS A 199 -2.53 -1.73 10.63
N ASN A 200 -2.04 -2.14 11.77
CA ASN A 200 -1.60 -3.52 11.91
C ASN A 200 -1.40 -3.79 13.40
N ASP A 201 -2.28 -4.62 13.96
CA ASP A 201 -2.23 -5.00 15.37
C ASP A 201 -0.87 -5.60 15.73
N VAL A 202 -0.23 -6.26 14.76
CA VAL A 202 1.06 -6.92 14.96
C VAL A 202 2.21 -5.90 15.07
N ILE A 203 2.22 -4.82 14.25
CA ILE A 203 3.23 -3.76 14.38
C ILE A 203 3.11 -3.02 15.71
N ARG A 204 1.92 -2.87 16.26
CA ARG A 204 1.73 -2.31 17.60
C ARG A 204 2.52 -3.09 18.66
N HIS A 205 2.54 -4.43 18.55
CA HIS A 205 3.28 -5.29 19.48
C HIS A 205 4.81 -5.13 19.39
N VAL A 206 5.32 -4.58 18.30
CA VAL A 206 6.74 -4.24 18.15
C VAL A 206 7.09 -2.98 18.93
N CYS A 207 6.19 -2.01 19.00
CA CYS A 207 6.43 -0.71 19.64
C CYS A 207 6.49 -0.85 21.17
N ASN A 208 7.39 -0.08 21.81
CA ASN A 208 7.37 0.09 23.25
C ASN A 208 6.17 0.95 23.68
N GLU A 209 5.93 1.99 22.91
CA GLU A 209 4.84 2.94 23.02
C GLU A 209 4.36 3.34 21.64
N TYR A 210 3.10 3.76 21.51
CA TYR A 210 2.62 4.37 20.28
C TYR A 210 1.62 5.50 20.58
N LEU A 211 1.56 6.44 19.63
CA LEU A 211 0.72 7.62 19.68
C LEU A 211 -0.39 7.47 18.64
N ILE A 212 -1.64 7.57 19.06
CA ILE A 212 -2.78 7.64 18.17
C ILE A 212 -3.03 9.11 17.82
N LEU A 213 -2.93 9.42 16.51
CA LEU A 213 -3.17 10.74 15.96
C LEU A 213 -4.53 10.80 15.29
N ARG A 214 -5.26 11.87 15.56
CA ARG A 214 -6.52 12.19 14.90
C ARG A 214 -6.65 13.69 14.70
N ARG A 215 -6.90 14.12 13.44
CA ARG A 215 -7.06 15.54 13.06
C ARG A 215 -5.90 16.43 13.56
N GLY A 216 -4.69 15.94 13.47
CA GLY A 216 -3.48 16.67 13.83
C GLY A 216 -3.16 16.75 15.32
N ARG A 217 -3.83 15.97 16.16
CA ARG A 217 -3.58 15.93 17.62
C ARG A 217 -3.33 14.50 18.07
N VAL A 218 -2.49 14.34 19.09
CA VAL A 218 -2.37 13.08 19.80
C VAL A 218 -3.60 12.93 20.68
N VAL A 219 -4.44 11.93 20.37
CA VAL A 219 -5.65 11.65 21.14
C VAL A 219 -5.44 10.60 22.21
N LYS A 220 -4.42 9.74 22.04
CA LYS A 220 -4.06 8.74 23.03
C LYS A 220 -2.57 8.40 22.91
N LYS A 221 -1.94 8.17 24.04
CA LYS A 221 -0.63 7.53 24.17
C LYS A 221 -0.84 6.15 24.77
N CYS A 222 -0.35 5.12 24.10
CA CYS A 222 -0.56 3.73 24.46
C CYS A 222 0.77 3.05 24.75
N THR A 223 0.76 2.16 25.72
CA THR A 223 1.86 1.24 26.01
C THR A 223 1.39 -0.18 25.78
N LYS A 224 2.32 -1.12 25.62
CA LYS A 224 2.06 -2.54 25.32
C LYS A 224 0.96 -3.23 26.15
N ILE A 225 0.62 -2.67 27.31
CA ILE A 225 -0.19 -3.34 28.34
C ILE A 225 -1.62 -2.76 28.42
N SER A 226 -1.93 -1.66 27.73
CA SER A 226 -2.99 -0.76 28.19
C SER A 226 -4.33 -0.79 27.48
N LEU A 227 -4.58 -1.58 26.41
CA LEU A 227 -5.86 -1.46 25.68
C LEU A 227 -6.43 -2.78 25.11
N ASN A 228 -7.75 -2.92 25.23
CA ASN A 228 -8.55 -3.87 24.46
C ASN A 228 -8.72 -3.35 23.03
N GLN A 229 -8.64 -4.21 22.01
CA GLN A 229 -8.70 -3.88 20.59
C GLN A 229 -9.90 -3.00 20.20
N GLU A 230 -11.07 -3.24 20.78
CA GLU A 230 -12.29 -2.48 20.48
C GLU A 230 -12.21 -1.00 20.89
N SER A 231 -11.59 -0.71 22.04
CA SER A 231 -11.45 0.67 22.51
C SER A 231 -10.46 1.49 21.70
N GLU A 232 -9.48 0.85 21.04
CA GLU A 232 -8.47 1.52 20.22
C GLU A 232 -9.04 2.02 18.90
N GLN A 233 -9.88 1.24 18.25
CA GLN A 233 -10.54 1.64 17.00
C GLN A 233 -11.36 2.90 17.20
N ASP A 234 -11.98 3.11 18.35
CA ASP A 234 -12.74 4.31 18.68
C ASP A 234 -11.86 5.56 18.72
N PHE A 235 -10.62 5.45 19.20
CA PHE A 235 -9.68 6.57 19.19
C PHE A 235 -9.18 6.90 17.79
N VAL A 236 -8.96 5.89 16.94
CA VAL A 236 -8.50 6.07 15.56
C VAL A 236 -9.62 6.64 14.70
N LEU A 237 -10.79 6.03 14.68
CA LEU A 237 -11.91 6.39 13.81
C LEU A 237 -12.68 7.60 14.35
N GLY A 238 -12.97 7.61 15.65
CA GLY A 238 -13.92 8.52 16.29
C GLY A 238 -15.38 8.19 15.93
N ASN A 239 -16.29 8.66 16.79
CA ASN A 239 -17.70 8.26 16.75
C ASN A 239 -18.39 8.48 15.40
N THR A 240 -18.07 9.57 14.70
CA THR A 240 -18.74 9.91 13.42
C THR A 240 -18.40 8.90 12.29
N LEU A 241 -17.13 8.50 12.18
CA LEU A 241 -16.74 7.53 11.15
C LEU A 241 -17.20 6.12 11.52
N ARG A 242 -17.13 5.75 12.79
CA ARG A 242 -17.65 4.48 13.28
C ARG A 242 -19.16 4.35 12.99
N GLN A 243 -19.96 5.34 13.34
CA GLN A 243 -21.40 5.34 13.02
C GLN A 243 -21.69 5.20 11.53
N LYS A 244 -20.86 5.83 10.67
CA LYS A 244 -20.96 5.64 9.22
C LYS A 244 -20.64 4.22 8.81
N MET A 245 -19.59 3.63 9.33
CA MET A 245 -19.23 2.24 9.03
C MET A 245 -20.35 1.29 9.49
N ASP A 246 -20.82 1.43 10.72
CA ASP A 246 -21.90 0.61 11.28
C ASP A 246 -23.20 0.74 10.47
N SER A 247 -23.53 1.95 9.95
CA SER A 247 -24.70 2.16 9.09
C SER A 247 -24.57 1.49 7.74
N MET A 248 -23.36 1.49 7.17
CA MET A 248 -23.08 0.87 5.88
C MET A 248 -23.08 -0.67 5.99
N GLU A 249 -22.56 -1.23 7.10
CA GLU A 249 -22.64 -2.68 7.38
C GLU A 249 -24.09 -3.15 7.51
N LYS A 250 -24.95 -2.38 8.19
CA LYS A 250 -26.38 -2.70 8.31
C LYS A 250 -27.13 -2.64 6.98
N ASP A 251 -26.79 -1.70 6.09
CA ASP A 251 -27.33 -1.64 4.73
C ASP A 251 -26.88 -2.83 3.86
N GLU A 252 -25.73 -3.42 4.17
CA GLU A 252 -25.16 -4.57 3.46
C GLU A 252 -25.89 -5.88 3.75
N ASP A 253 -26.28 -6.14 4.99
CA ASP A 253 -27.01 -7.36 5.38
C ASP A 253 -28.39 -7.48 4.72
N TYR A 254 -28.98 -6.35 4.31
CA TYR A 254 -30.32 -6.32 3.68
C TYR A 254 -30.32 -6.68 2.17
N ARG A 255 -29.16 -6.79 1.50
CA ARG A 255 -29.05 -6.91 0.03
C ARG A 255 -28.46 -8.22 -0.48
N LEU A 256 -28.49 -9.30 0.30
CA LEU A 256 -27.89 -10.60 -0.04
C LEU A 256 -28.70 -11.41 -1.09
N ASN A 257 -29.08 -10.80 -2.21
CA ASN A 257 -29.47 -11.54 -3.41
C ASN A 257 -28.38 -11.38 -4.49
N ARG A 258 -27.34 -12.20 -4.39
CA ARG A 258 -26.26 -12.25 -5.38
C ARG A 258 -26.76 -12.90 -6.66
N CYS A 259 -26.77 -12.18 -7.77
CA CYS A 259 -26.87 -12.77 -9.10
C CYS A 259 -25.55 -13.47 -9.46
N ALA A 260 -25.27 -14.61 -8.85
CA ALA A 260 -24.13 -15.43 -9.26
C ALA A 260 -24.50 -16.17 -10.55
N SER A 261 -23.84 -15.84 -11.66
CA SER A 261 -23.87 -16.68 -12.85
C SER A 261 -23.05 -17.94 -12.56
N SER A 262 -23.59 -19.11 -12.87
CA SER A 262 -22.91 -20.40 -12.68
C SER A 262 -21.79 -20.67 -13.69
N ASN A 263 -21.58 -19.80 -14.67
CA ASN A 263 -20.66 -20.00 -15.77
C ASN A 263 -19.41 -19.10 -15.64
N ASN A 264 -18.26 -19.64 -16.04
CA ASN A 264 -17.03 -18.87 -16.15
C ASN A 264 -17.20 -17.70 -17.12
N LEU A 265 -16.90 -16.51 -16.63
CA LEU A 265 -17.01 -15.27 -17.40
C LEU A 265 -15.71 -14.94 -18.13
N TYR A 266 -14.58 -15.16 -17.48
CA TYR A 266 -13.25 -14.82 -17.99
C TYR A 266 -12.28 -15.95 -17.71
N ASP A 267 -11.56 -16.41 -18.72
CA ASP A 267 -10.53 -17.43 -18.60
C ASP A 267 -9.21 -16.91 -19.15
N VAL A 268 -8.14 -17.16 -18.41
CA VAL A 268 -6.77 -16.86 -18.81
C VAL A 268 -5.97 -18.16 -18.80
N LYS A 269 -5.44 -18.53 -19.96
CA LYS A 269 -4.65 -19.72 -20.17
C LYS A 269 -3.18 -19.37 -20.31
N LEU A 270 -2.38 -19.96 -19.48
CA LEU A 270 -0.93 -19.80 -19.47
C LEU A 270 -0.28 -21.13 -19.80
N TRP A 271 0.74 -21.10 -20.66
CA TRP A 271 1.58 -22.25 -20.95
C TRP A 271 2.92 -22.07 -20.28
N THR A 272 3.29 -23.04 -19.45
CA THR A 272 4.61 -23.08 -18.83
C THR A 272 5.68 -23.54 -19.83
N ASN A 273 6.93 -23.23 -19.56
CA ASN A 273 8.07 -23.73 -20.35
C ASN A 273 8.16 -25.27 -20.41
N SER A 274 7.52 -25.98 -19.48
CA SER A 274 7.37 -27.44 -19.47
C SER A 274 6.24 -27.94 -20.39
N GLY A 275 5.56 -27.06 -21.14
CA GLY A 275 4.43 -27.40 -22.01
C GLY A 275 3.13 -27.74 -21.30
N ARG A 276 3.02 -27.47 -19.99
CA ARG A 276 1.78 -27.65 -19.23
C ARG A 276 0.91 -26.39 -19.36
N GLU A 277 -0.37 -26.62 -19.66
CA GLU A 277 -1.38 -25.55 -19.65
C GLU A 277 -1.95 -25.40 -18.25
N LYS A 278 -2.07 -24.14 -17.79
CA LYS A 278 -2.87 -23.80 -16.60
C LYS A 278 -3.93 -22.79 -16.97
N VAL A 279 -5.15 -23.05 -16.56
CA VAL A 279 -6.31 -22.20 -16.80
C VAL A 279 -6.73 -21.55 -15.50
N PHE A 280 -6.82 -20.22 -15.51
CA PHE A 280 -7.42 -19.43 -14.45
C PHE A 280 -8.81 -19.03 -14.91
N SER A 281 -9.83 -19.46 -14.17
CA SER A 281 -11.22 -19.22 -14.52
C SER A 281 -11.90 -18.34 -13.48
N PHE A 282 -12.59 -17.31 -13.95
CA PHE A 282 -13.22 -16.30 -13.09
C PHE A 282 -14.71 -16.22 -13.34
N THR A 283 -15.47 -16.29 -12.26
CA THR A 283 -16.94 -16.29 -12.30
C THR A 283 -17.48 -14.88 -12.05
N GLY A 284 -18.48 -14.47 -12.80
CA GLY A 284 -19.18 -13.19 -12.60
C GLY A 284 -19.84 -13.13 -11.23
N GLY A 285 -19.76 -11.97 -10.57
CA GLY A 285 -20.32 -11.75 -9.25
C GLY A 285 -19.54 -12.38 -8.10
N LYS A 286 -18.29 -12.82 -8.35
CA LYS A 286 -17.42 -13.46 -7.35
C LYS A 286 -16.08 -12.71 -7.26
N ILE A 287 -15.44 -12.84 -6.09
CA ILE A 287 -14.10 -12.28 -5.82
C ILE A 287 -13.11 -13.44 -5.73
N HIS A 288 -12.15 -13.45 -6.64
CA HIS A 288 -11.03 -14.39 -6.65
C HIS A 288 -9.76 -13.65 -6.23
N ALA A 289 -9.08 -14.12 -5.21
CA ALA A 289 -7.84 -13.54 -4.73
C ALA A 289 -6.64 -14.46 -5.02
N TYR A 290 -5.56 -13.86 -5.49
CA TYR A 290 -4.27 -14.50 -5.69
C TYR A 290 -3.24 -13.86 -4.76
N ILE A 291 -2.69 -14.66 -3.88
CA ILE A 291 -1.62 -14.24 -2.97
C ILE A 291 -0.30 -14.73 -3.53
N ILE A 292 0.59 -13.81 -3.85
CA ILE A 292 1.86 -14.09 -4.51
C ILE A 292 2.99 -13.53 -3.67
N GLU A 293 3.96 -14.38 -3.32
CA GLU A 293 5.16 -13.93 -2.64
C GLU A 293 6.07 -13.18 -3.63
N GLY A 294 6.47 -11.97 -3.24
CA GLY A 294 7.29 -11.08 -4.06
C GLY A 294 6.48 -10.04 -4.85
N THR A 295 6.93 -8.80 -4.74
CA THR A 295 6.24 -7.66 -5.37
C THR A 295 6.31 -7.75 -6.89
N GLN A 296 7.46 -8.13 -7.46
CA GLN A 296 7.63 -8.22 -8.90
C GLN A 296 6.77 -9.32 -9.51
N SER A 297 6.75 -10.52 -8.90
CA SER A 297 5.93 -11.64 -9.36
C SER A 297 4.45 -11.34 -9.31
N SER A 298 3.98 -10.64 -8.27
CA SER A 298 2.58 -10.20 -8.17
C SER A 298 2.24 -9.13 -9.21
N ASP A 299 3.14 -8.20 -9.50
CA ASP A 299 2.97 -7.20 -10.54
C ASP A 299 2.93 -7.83 -11.93
N ASP A 300 3.83 -8.74 -12.24
CA ASP A 300 3.87 -9.45 -13.52
C ASP A 300 2.59 -10.27 -13.76
N PHE A 301 2.11 -10.97 -12.75
CA PHE A 301 0.84 -11.69 -12.82
C PHE A 301 -0.36 -10.76 -13.03
N PHE A 302 -0.42 -9.66 -12.28
CA PHE A 302 -1.43 -8.63 -12.44
C PHE A 302 -1.45 -8.07 -13.87
N GLU A 303 -0.29 -7.72 -14.42
CA GLU A 303 -0.16 -7.15 -15.76
C GLU A 303 -0.62 -8.11 -16.86
N VAL A 304 -0.34 -9.42 -16.69
CA VAL A 304 -0.80 -10.45 -17.60
C VAL A 304 -2.31 -10.59 -17.54
N LEU A 305 -2.91 -10.66 -16.35
CA LEU A 305 -4.36 -10.83 -16.19
C LEU A 305 -5.19 -9.70 -16.83
N CYS A 306 -4.67 -8.48 -16.84
CA CYS A 306 -5.38 -7.30 -17.34
C CYS A 306 -4.91 -6.83 -18.71
N GLY A 307 -3.94 -7.52 -19.33
CA GLY A 307 -3.41 -7.16 -20.65
C GLY A 307 -2.56 -5.88 -20.67
N ARG A 308 -2.05 -5.42 -19.52
CA ARG A 308 -1.00 -4.38 -19.48
C ARG A 308 0.29 -4.92 -20.09
N ARG A 309 0.57 -6.20 -19.86
CA ARG A 309 1.66 -6.96 -20.48
C ARG A 309 1.07 -8.09 -21.31
N VAL A 310 1.18 -7.99 -22.62
CA VAL A 310 0.69 -9.03 -23.55
C VAL A 310 1.83 -10.01 -23.84
N ARG A 311 1.59 -11.29 -23.60
CA ARG A 311 2.53 -12.38 -23.84
C ARG A 311 2.02 -13.31 -24.96
N LYS A 312 2.92 -13.90 -25.73
CA LYS A 312 2.57 -14.85 -26.81
C LYS A 312 2.09 -16.19 -26.30
N ASP A 313 2.47 -16.53 -25.08
CA ASP A 313 2.14 -17.79 -24.38
C ASP A 313 0.88 -17.66 -23.52
N VAL A 314 0.07 -16.63 -23.71
CA VAL A 314 -1.17 -16.40 -22.98
C VAL A 314 -2.34 -16.33 -23.94
N ALA A 315 -3.41 -17.06 -23.63
CA ALA A 315 -4.67 -16.96 -24.36
C ALA A 315 -5.79 -16.50 -23.43
N TYR A 316 -6.65 -15.65 -23.96
CA TYR A 316 -7.77 -15.06 -23.22
C TYR A 316 -9.09 -15.49 -23.82
N GLN A 317 -10.09 -15.78 -22.94
CA GLN A 317 -11.45 -16.03 -23.35
C GLN A 317 -12.42 -15.20 -22.50
N LEU A 318 -13.43 -14.63 -23.12
CA LEU A 318 -14.51 -13.92 -22.41
C LEU A 318 -15.85 -14.51 -22.83
N ASN A 319 -16.63 -15.01 -21.86
CA ASN A 319 -17.86 -15.80 -22.11
C ASN A 319 -17.62 -16.99 -23.06
N GLY A 320 -16.50 -17.68 -22.91
CA GLY A 320 -16.13 -18.82 -23.77
C GLY A 320 -15.64 -18.41 -25.19
N VAL A 321 -15.64 -17.12 -25.53
CA VAL A 321 -15.18 -16.64 -26.82
C VAL A 321 -13.71 -16.21 -26.72
N PRO A 322 -12.78 -16.85 -27.46
CA PRO A 322 -11.38 -16.45 -27.49
C PRO A 322 -11.22 -15.02 -28.06
N PHE A 323 -10.27 -14.27 -27.50
CA PHE A 323 -9.86 -13.00 -28.06
C PHE A 323 -8.35 -12.80 -27.92
N HIS A 324 -7.79 -12.02 -28.84
CA HIS A 324 -6.40 -11.61 -28.80
C HIS A 324 -6.33 -10.14 -28.39
N GLY A 325 -5.89 -9.89 -27.16
CA GLY A 325 -5.55 -8.54 -26.73
C GLY A 325 -4.15 -8.18 -27.25
N ARG A 326 -4.00 -7.03 -27.88
CA ARG A 326 -2.71 -6.48 -28.34
C ARG A 326 -2.18 -5.44 -27.37
N ASN A 327 -3.08 -4.79 -26.68
CA ASN A 327 -2.80 -3.73 -25.72
C ASN A 327 -3.98 -3.54 -24.75
N MET A 328 -3.80 -2.75 -23.74
CA MET A 328 -4.82 -2.47 -22.70
C MET A 328 -6.14 -1.94 -23.29
N ARG A 329 -6.12 -1.21 -24.40
CA ARG A 329 -7.33 -0.68 -25.05
C ARG A 329 -8.28 -1.79 -25.50
N ASP A 330 -7.73 -2.89 -26.03
CA ASP A 330 -8.52 -4.04 -26.48
C ASP A 330 -9.26 -4.69 -25.29
N PHE A 331 -8.62 -4.75 -24.11
CA PHE A 331 -9.23 -5.26 -22.88
C PHE A 331 -10.34 -4.33 -22.39
N ILE A 332 -10.11 -3.02 -22.35
CA ILE A 332 -11.12 -2.04 -21.96
C ILE A 332 -12.36 -2.12 -22.88
N GLN A 333 -12.18 -2.28 -24.18
CA GLN A 333 -13.29 -2.48 -25.12
C GLN A 333 -14.10 -3.75 -24.81
N LYS A 334 -13.46 -4.77 -24.26
CA LYS A 334 -14.11 -6.00 -23.80
C LYS A 334 -14.71 -5.88 -22.39
N LYS A 335 -14.68 -4.68 -21.80
CA LYS A 335 -15.13 -4.45 -20.42
C LYS A 335 -14.24 -5.13 -19.37
N ILE A 336 -12.97 -5.35 -19.67
CA ILE A 336 -11.96 -5.82 -18.73
C ILE A 336 -11.13 -4.60 -18.33
N VAL A 337 -11.13 -4.26 -17.03
CA VAL A 337 -10.42 -3.09 -16.49
C VAL A 337 -9.50 -3.48 -15.36
N SER A 338 -8.49 -2.67 -15.14
CA SER A 338 -7.53 -2.87 -14.07
C SER A 338 -7.33 -1.61 -13.24
N ILE A 339 -7.08 -1.80 -11.96
CA ILE A 339 -6.73 -0.76 -11.00
C ILE A 339 -5.52 -1.24 -10.21
N LYS A 340 -4.50 -0.40 -10.06
CA LYS A 340 -3.39 -0.68 -9.15
C LYS A 340 -3.35 0.38 -8.06
N ILE A 341 -3.73 0.01 -6.84
CA ILE A 341 -3.89 0.96 -5.74
C ILE A 341 -2.56 1.60 -5.33
N SER A 342 -1.44 0.91 -5.51
CA SER A 342 -0.11 1.49 -5.30
C SER A 342 0.24 2.62 -6.27
N GLU A 343 -0.46 2.72 -7.40
CA GLU A 343 -0.26 3.71 -8.46
C GLU A 343 -1.43 4.70 -8.57
N LEU A 344 -2.18 4.90 -7.48
CA LEU A 344 -3.41 5.69 -7.47
C LEU A 344 -3.23 7.10 -8.05
N ASP A 345 -2.09 7.75 -7.79
CA ASP A 345 -1.75 9.08 -8.32
C ASP A 345 -1.63 9.10 -9.86
N HIS A 346 -1.32 7.95 -10.49
CA HIS A 346 -1.27 7.80 -11.95
C HIS A 346 -2.65 7.44 -12.54
N GLU A 347 -3.51 6.82 -11.75
CA GLU A 347 -4.87 6.44 -12.15
C GLU A 347 -5.84 7.63 -12.11
N ILE A 348 -5.54 8.66 -11.33
CA ILE A 348 -6.36 9.85 -11.12
C ILE A 348 -5.77 11.04 -11.89
N PHE A 349 -6.59 11.74 -12.66
CA PHE A 349 -6.18 12.96 -13.36
C PHE A 349 -6.36 14.18 -12.44
N GLY A 350 -5.35 14.46 -11.62
CA GLY A 350 -5.41 15.46 -10.55
C GLY A 350 -5.70 16.90 -11.02
N LYS A 351 -5.37 17.25 -12.27
CA LYS A 351 -5.68 18.57 -12.87
C LYS A 351 -7.11 18.67 -13.40
N MET A 352 -7.79 17.54 -13.55
CA MET A 352 -9.20 17.51 -13.99
C MET A 352 -10.14 17.62 -12.81
N THR A 353 -11.37 18.05 -13.09
CA THR A 353 -12.42 18.11 -12.06
C THR A 353 -12.88 16.71 -11.66
N VAL A 354 -13.59 16.60 -10.52
CA VAL A 354 -14.24 15.34 -10.11
C VAL A 354 -15.18 14.85 -11.21
N ARG A 355 -16.00 15.75 -11.77
CA ARG A 355 -16.90 15.47 -12.89
C ARG A 355 -16.17 14.84 -14.06
N ASP A 356 -15.10 15.47 -14.53
CA ASP A 356 -14.38 15.01 -15.71
C ASP A 356 -13.73 13.65 -15.46
N ASN A 357 -13.17 13.44 -14.28
CA ASN A 357 -12.62 12.15 -13.88
C ASN A 357 -13.65 11.02 -13.91
N LEU A 358 -14.88 11.26 -13.47
CA LEU A 358 -15.97 10.27 -13.49
C LEU A 358 -16.46 10.00 -14.93
N MET A 359 -16.39 11.00 -15.81
CA MET A 359 -16.89 10.91 -17.17
C MET A 359 -15.93 10.21 -18.14
N ILE A 360 -14.63 10.09 -17.81
CA ILE A 360 -13.61 9.49 -18.70
C ILE A 360 -14.06 8.18 -19.38
N PRO A 361 -14.63 7.19 -18.68
CA PRO A 361 -15.00 5.93 -19.31
C PRO A 361 -16.17 6.04 -20.29
N LEU A 362 -16.91 7.13 -20.25
CA LEU A 362 -18.09 7.34 -21.08
C LEU A 362 -17.75 7.97 -22.43
N ASP A 363 -16.55 8.53 -22.61
CA ASP A 363 -16.13 9.19 -23.85
C ASP A 363 -16.21 8.30 -25.09
N GLY A 364 -16.04 6.99 -24.95
CA GLY A 364 -16.16 6.03 -26.06
C GLY A 364 -17.61 5.61 -26.39
N GLY A 365 -18.57 5.93 -25.53
CA GLY A 365 -19.99 5.51 -25.66
C GLY A 365 -20.97 6.65 -25.90
N ILE A 366 -20.54 7.89 -25.77
CA ILE A 366 -21.37 9.09 -25.91
C ILE A 366 -20.88 9.88 -27.12
N SER A 367 -21.79 10.31 -28.01
CA SER A 367 -21.41 11.16 -29.12
C SER A 367 -20.83 12.49 -28.63
N ALA A 368 -19.83 13.03 -29.33
CA ALA A 368 -19.25 14.32 -29.00
C ALA A 368 -20.31 15.43 -28.86
N LEU A 369 -21.35 15.41 -29.68
CA LEU A 369 -22.44 16.35 -29.60
C LEU A 369 -23.25 16.23 -28.30
N THR A 370 -23.51 15.01 -27.85
CA THR A 370 -24.19 14.72 -26.59
C THR A 370 -23.34 15.16 -25.40
N TYR A 371 -22.04 14.89 -25.45
CA TYR A 371 -21.08 15.32 -24.44
C TYR A 371 -21.04 16.84 -24.31
N PHE A 372 -20.95 17.57 -25.41
CA PHE A 372 -20.98 19.04 -25.41
C PHE A 372 -22.28 19.63 -24.88
N ARG A 373 -23.43 19.01 -25.17
CA ARG A 373 -24.73 19.53 -24.73
C ARG A 373 -25.09 19.18 -23.29
N PHE A 374 -24.79 17.96 -22.86
CA PHE A 374 -25.30 17.39 -21.61
C PHE A 374 -24.21 16.90 -20.65
N GLY A 375 -22.94 16.89 -21.06
CA GLY A 375 -21.85 16.34 -20.26
C GLY A 375 -21.73 16.98 -18.89
N LYS A 376 -21.93 18.29 -18.80
CA LYS A 376 -21.94 19.01 -17.51
C LYS A 376 -23.06 18.50 -16.60
N LEU A 377 -24.29 18.42 -17.10
CA LEU A 377 -25.45 17.96 -16.35
C LEU A 377 -25.30 16.49 -15.93
N MET A 378 -24.87 15.62 -16.85
CA MET A 378 -24.63 14.21 -16.54
C MET A 378 -23.56 14.03 -15.48
N GLY A 379 -22.46 14.76 -15.58
CA GLY A 379 -21.41 14.70 -14.59
C GLY A 379 -21.80 15.26 -13.23
N ASP A 380 -22.65 16.30 -13.19
CA ASP A 380 -23.17 16.84 -11.93
C ASP A 380 -24.13 15.85 -11.25
N VAL A 381 -24.99 15.15 -12.02
CA VAL A 381 -25.84 14.07 -11.52
C VAL A 381 -24.98 12.91 -11.00
N LEU A 382 -23.98 12.46 -11.77
CA LEU A 382 -23.07 11.42 -11.31
C LEU A 382 -22.37 11.80 -9.99
N CYS A 383 -21.91 13.04 -9.87
CA CYS A 383 -21.27 13.52 -8.64
C CYS A 383 -22.23 13.56 -7.44
N SER A 384 -23.53 13.82 -7.66
CA SER A 384 -24.52 13.84 -6.58
C SER A 384 -24.89 12.44 -6.08
N GLU A 385 -24.72 11.42 -6.93
CA GLU A 385 -25.07 10.00 -6.64
C GLU A 385 -23.86 9.16 -6.21
N ILE A 386 -22.66 9.75 -6.08
CA ILE A 386 -21.47 9.03 -5.64
C ILE A 386 -21.70 8.42 -4.25
N PRO A 387 -21.64 7.09 -4.12
CA PRO A 387 -21.62 6.44 -2.82
C PRO A 387 -20.37 6.80 -2.03
N TYR A 388 -20.50 6.82 -0.71
CA TYR A 388 -19.43 7.00 0.27
C TYR A 388 -18.75 8.38 0.29
N GLY A 389 -19.19 9.34 -0.51
CA GLY A 389 -18.58 10.67 -0.51
C GLY A 389 -19.53 11.78 -0.99
N SER A 390 -19.26 12.99 -0.55
CA SER A 390 -19.84 14.20 -1.13
C SER A 390 -18.71 15.01 -1.80
N PHE A 391 -18.90 15.33 -3.06
CA PHE A 391 -17.89 16.03 -3.86
C PHE A 391 -18.51 17.24 -4.56
N VAL A 392 -17.70 18.27 -4.72
CA VAL A 392 -18.05 19.41 -5.57
C VAL A 392 -17.60 19.08 -6.98
N ALA A 393 -18.56 18.89 -7.90
CA ALA A 393 -18.32 18.42 -9.26
C ALA A 393 -17.28 19.23 -10.05
N SER A 394 -17.23 20.55 -9.84
CA SER A 394 -16.32 21.48 -10.51
C SER A 394 -14.94 21.60 -9.84
N ARG A 395 -14.72 20.95 -8.69
CA ARG A 395 -13.44 21.03 -7.98
C ARG A 395 -12.42 20.09 -8.62
N CYS A 396 -11.21 20.57 -8.84
CA CYS A 396 -10.09 19.71 -9.25
C CYS A 396 -9.72 18.76 -8.11
N ILE A 397 -9.40 17.52 -8.45
CA ILE A 397 -9.04 16.48 -7.49
C ILE A 397 -7.70 16.82 -6.84
N GLY A 398 -6.76 17.28 -7.62
CA GLY A 398 -5.47 17.85 -7.26
C GLY A 398 -4.74 17.18 -6.10
N ARG A 399 -5.05 17.61 -4.89
CA ARG A 399 -4.38 17.17 -3.66
C ARG A 399 -5.37 16.56 -2.67
N GLU A 400 -6.29 15.72 -3.17
CA GLU A 400 -7.18 14.97 -2.28
C GLU A 400 -6.43 13.82 -1.61
N ASP A 401 -6.92 13.39 -0.45
CA ASP A 401 -6.35 12.23 0.23
C ASP A 401 -6.65 10.91 -0.50
N VAL A 402 -5.87 9.87 -0.19
CA VAL A 402 -5.96 8.55 -0.81
C VAL A 402 -7.38 7.98 -0.78
N ASN A 403 -8.10 8.11 0.34
CA ASN A 403 -9.47 7.59 0.44
C ASN A 403 -10.43 8.30 -0.51
N ARG A 404 -10.30 9.62 -0.67
CA ARG A 404 -11.14 10.40 -1.59
C ARG A 404 -10.80 10.11 -3.06
N GLN A 405 -9.52 9.97 -3.38
CA GLN A 405 -9.06 9.54 -4.71
C GLN A 405 -9.61 8.16 -5.05
N MET A 406 -9.52 7.21 -4.10
CA MET A 406 -10.06 5.86 -4.26
C MET A 406 -11.57 5.87 -4.50
N ILE A 407 -12.35 6.67 -3.74
CA ILE A 407 -13.79 6.81 -3.94
C ILE A 407 -14.09 7.27 -5.39
N ILE A 408 -13.38 8.26 -5.89
CA ILE A 408 -13.59 8.77 -7.25
C ILE A 408 -13.22 7.70 -8.29
N LEU A 409 -12.08 7.03 -8.13
CA LEU A 409 -11.61 6.00 -9.05
C LEU A 409 -12.57 4.82 -9.11
N MET A 410 -12.99 4.30 -7.96
CA MET A 410 -13.93 3.18 -7.89
C MET A 410 -15.30 3.53 -8.49
N ASN A 411 -15.80 4.74 -8.23
CA ASN A 411 -17.05 5.18 -8.84
C ASN A 411 -16.93 5.39 -10.35
N ARG A 412 -15.79 5.87 -10.87
CA ARG A 412 -15.51 5.91 -12.31
C ARG A 412 -15.76 4.57 -12.96
N TRP A 413 -15.22 3.50 -12.36
CA TRP A 413 -15.38 2.16 -12.90
C TRP A 413 -16.75 1.54 -12.63
N LEU A 414 -17.44 1.89 -11.54
CA LEU A 414 -18.84 1.51 -11.34
C LEU A 414 -19.76 2.08 -12.43
N VAL A 415 -19.53 3.33 -12.84
CA VAL A 415 -20.26 3.96 -13.96
C VAL A 415 -19.99 3.22 -15.27
N PHE A 416 -18.77 2.77 -15.50
CA PHE A 416 -18.39 1.99 -16.69
C PHE A 416 -19.02 0.59 -16.72
N ARG A 417 -19.36 0.01 -15.56
CA ARG A 417 -19.88 -1.37 -15.39
C ARG A 417 -19.00 -2.41 -16.08
N PRO A 418 -17.80 -2.68 -15.57
CA PRO A 418 -16.91 -3.67 -16.14
C PRO A 418 -17.49 -5.08 -16.01
N LYS A 419 -17.14 -5.98 -16.94
CA LYS A 419 -17.39 -7.43 -16.79
C LYS A 419 -16.34 -8.05 -15.86
N VAL A 420 -15.09 -7.58 -15.98
CA VAL A 420 -13.96 -8.05 -15.20
C VAL A 420 -13.22 -6.84 -14.61
N LEU A 421 -12.93 -6.90 -13.33
CA LEU A 421 -12.13 -5.90 -12.61
C LEU A 421 -10.93 -6.60 -11.97
N VAL A 422 -9.72 -6.25 -12.41
CA VAL A 422 -8.48 -6.73 -11.81
C VAL A 422 -7.92 -5.65 -10.91
N VAL A 423 -7.70 -5.94 -9.62
CA VAL A 423 -7.19 -4.99 -8.63
C VAL A 423 -5.85 -5.47 -8.10
N GLY A 424 -4.80 -4.72 -8.39
CA GLY A 424 -3.46 -4.95 -7.87
C GLY A 424 -3.28 -4.27 -6.52
N HIS A 425 -2.80 -5.02 -5.53
CA HIS A 425 -2.53 -4.57 -4.17
C HIS A 425 -3.68 -3.75 -3.55
N PRO A 426 -4.90 -4.33 -3.45
CA PRO A 426 -6.14 -3.60 -3.14
C PRO A 426 -6.12 -2.83 -1.83
N PHE A 427 -5.33 -3.27 -0.85
CA PHE A 427 -5.27 -2.69 0.49
C PHE A 427 -3.98 -1.93 0.78
N LYS A 428 -3.08 -1.81 -0.21
CA LYS A 428 -1.83 -1.07 -0.06
C LYS A 428 -2.12 0.41 0.23
N ASN A 429 -1.40 0.97 1.19
CA ASN A 429 -1.53 2.36 1.64
C ASN A 429 -2.94 2.75 2.16
N CYS A 430 -3.81 1.75 2.39
CA CYS A 430 -5.13 1.97 2.99
C CYS A 430 -5.03 2.08 4.50
N ASP A 431 -5.64 3.12 5.07
CA ASP A 431 -5.91 3.16 6.50
C ASP A 431 -7.16 2.31 6.84
N THR A 432 -7.53 2.21 8.09
CA THR A 432 -8.69 1.43 8.54
C THR A 432 -9.98 1.80 7.78
N TYR A 433 -10.19 3.09 7.50
CA TYR A 433 -11.36 3.52 6.74
C TYR A 433 -11.23 3.19 5.25
N GLY A 434 -10.02 3.31 4.68
CA GLY A 434 -9.70 2.91 3.30
C GLY A 434 -9.92 1.42 3.04
N VAL A 435 -9.51 0.56 3.97
CA VAL A 435 -9.78 -0.89 3.89
C VAL A 435 -11.28 -1.15 3.85
N TYR A 436 -12.03 -0.50 4.72
CA TYR A 436 -13.48 -0.61 4.75
C TYR A 436 -14.12 -0.16 3.42
N LEU A 437 -13.74 1.01 2.92
CA LEU A 437 -14.22 1.51 1.62
C LEU A 437 -13.92 0.54 0.48
N MET A 438 -12.69 0.01 0.44
CA MET A 438 -12.30 -0.97 -0.59
C MET A 438 -13.21 -2.19 -0.55
N LYS A 439 -13.42 -2.78 0.63
CA LYS A 439 -14.32 -3.93 0.80
C LYS A 439 -15.72 -3.63 0.28
N ALA A 440 -16.28 -2.47 0.66
CA ALA A 440 -17.60 -2.05 0.23
C ALA A 440 -17.70 -1.87 -1.30
N PHE A 441 -16.67 -1.31 -1.94
CA PHE A 441 -16.63 -1.18 -3.41
C PHE A 441 -16.50 -2.53 -4.11
N LEU A 442 -15.61 -3.42 -3.65
CA LEU A 442 -15.44 -4.76 -4.23
C LEU A 442 -16.78 -5.52 -4.21
N LYS A 443 -17.52 -5.45 -3.10
CA LYS A 443 -18.83 -6.04 -2.97
C LYS A 443 -19.84 -5.44 -3.98
N ARG A 444 -19.86 -4.12 -4.16
CA ARG A 444 -20.71 -3.47 -5.17
C ARG A 444 -20.40 -3.92 -6.60
N PHE A 445 -19.14 -4.14 -6.93
CA PHE A 445 -18.80 -4.69 -8.24
C PHE A 445 -19.35 -6.11 -8.42
N THR A 446 -19.30 -6.95 -7.38
CA THR A 446 -19.90 -8.29 -7.47
C THR A 446 -21.42 -8.25 -7.61
N GLU A 447 -22.10 -7.31 -6.94
CA GLU A 447 -23.55 -7.12 -7.04
C GLU A 447 -24.03 -6.79 -8.46
N ILE A 448 -23.22 -6.08 -9.24
CA ILE A 448 -23.53 -5.78 -10.66
C ILE A 448 -23.06 -6.89 -11.62
N GLY A 449 -22.60 -8.06 -11.09
CA GLY A 449 -22.19 -9.22 -11.87
C GLY A 449 -20.74 -9.18 -12.37
N THR A 450 -19.90 -8.23 -11.91
CA THR A 450 -18.50 -8.16 -12.27
C THR A 450 -17.71 -9.31 -11.65
N ALA A 451 -16.86 -10.01 -12.42
CA ALA A 451 -15.84 -10.89 -11.87
C ALA A 451 -14.70 -10.03 -11.32
N VAL A 452 -14.44 -10.12 -10.02
CA VAL A 452 -13.39 -9.34 -9.36
C VAL A 452 -12.18 -10.24 -9.11
N ILE A 453 -11.01 -9.78 -9.53
CA ILE A 453 -9.74 -10.50 -9.37
C ILE A 453 -8.81 -9.62 -8.53
N LEU A 454 -8.41 -10.12 -7.38
CA LEU A 454 -7.45 -9.45 -6.51
C LEU A 454 -6.07 -10.10 -6.66
N VAL A 455 -5.05 -9.30 -6.81
CA VAL A 455 -3.66 -9.75 -6.80
C VAL A 455 -2.94 -9.02 -5.68
N SER A 456 -2.42 -9.74 -4.69
CA SER A 456 -1.84 -9.16 -3.49
C SER A 456 -0.70 -10.01 -2.96
N SER A 457 0.20 -9.40 -2.21
CA SER A 457 1.16 -10.09 -1.35
C SER A 457 0.66 -10.22 0.10
N ASP A 458 -0.49 -9.63 0.44
CA ASP A 458 -1.07 -9.61 1.79
C ASP A 458 -2.34 -10.48 1.82
N PRO A 459 -2.34 -11.63 2.53
CA PRO A 459 -3.48 -12.51 2.65
C PRO A 459 -4.58 -11.98 3.58
N GLU A 460 -4.21 -11.28 4.67
CA GLU A 460 -5.10 -10.98 5.80
C GLU A 460 -6.42 -10.31 5.37
N TYR A 461 -6.30 -9.25 4.56
CA TYR A 461 -7.50 -8.53 4.12
C TYR A 461 -8.22 -9.22 2.97
N CYS A 462 -7.50 -9.97 2.14
CA CYS A 462 -8.08 -10.72 1.04
C CYS A 462 -8.99 -11.86 1.56
N GLU A 463 -8.59 -12.54 2.63
CA GLU A 463 -9.39 -13.59 3.29
C GLU A 463 -10.77 -13.10 3.75
N SER A 464 -10.87 -11.84 4.11
CA SER A 464 -12.12 -11.26 4.61
C SER A 464 -13.13 -10.86 3.53
N VAL A 465 -12.76 -10.92 2.23
CA VAL A 465 -13.61 -10.47 1.11
C VAL A 465 -13.71 -11.45 -0.04
N ALA A 466 -12.71 -12.32 -0.22
CA ALA A 466 -12.64 -13.23 -1.34
C ALA A 466 -13.57 -14.42 -1.16
N ASP A 467 -14.24 -14.83 -2.24
CA ASP A 467 -14.96 -16.10 -2.31
C ASP A 467 -13.99 -17.28 -2.51
N TRP A 468 -12.83 -17.00 -3.16
CA TRP A 468 -11.80 -17.99 -3.46
C TRP A 468 -10.40 -17.39 -3.30
N ILE A 469 -9.48 -18.12 -2.69
CA ILE A 469 -8.08 -17.70 -2.53
C ILE A 469 -7.15 -18.79 -3.01
N ASP A 470 -6.22 -18.41 -3.90
CA ASP A 470 -5.11 -19.22 -4.35
C ASP A 470 -3.77 -18.59 -3.92
N PHE A 471 -2.84 -19.44 -3.49
CA PHE A 471 -1.47 -19.05 -3.20
C PHE A 471 -0.58 -19.45 -4.36
N ILE A 472 0.23 -18.52 -4.83
CA ILE A 472 1.20 -18.71 -5.91
C ILE A 472 2.58 -18.37 -5.35
N ASP A 473 3.50 -19.35 -5.34
CA ASP A 473 4.82 -19.15 -4.75
C ASP A 473 5.69 -18.21 -5.57
N ASP A 474 5.65 -18.35 -6.89
CA ASP A 474 6.42 -17.49 -7.79
C ASP A 474 5.76 -17.44 -9.18
N PHE A 475 5.86 -16.26 -9.82
CA PHE A 475 5.42 -16.02 -11.19
C PHE A 475 6.48 -15.20 -11.91
N ASP A 476 7.28 -15.83 -12.75
CA ASP A 476 8.38 -15.18 -13.47
C ASP A 476 8.08 -14.99 -14.97
N GLU A 477 8.98 -14.27 -15.66
CA GLU A 477 8.91 -14.06 -17.10
C GLU A 477 8.99 -15.36 -17.93
N ARG A 478 9.46 -16.47 -17.37
CA ARG A 478 9.73 -17.73 -18.04
C ARG A 478 8.66 -18.77 -17.84
N GLY A 479 7.72 -18.56 -16.97
CA GLY A 479 6.63 -19.48 -16.72
C GLY A 479 6.26 -19.58 -15.26
N PHE A 480 5.25 -20.35 -15.04
CA PHE A 480 4.56 -20.49 -13.79
C PHE A 480 5.21 -21.58 -12.94
N ILE A 481 5.43 -21.31 -11.68
CA ILE A 481 5.99 -22.29 -10.74
C ILE A 481 4.97 -22.53 -9.63
N SER A 482 4.66 -23.63 -9.21
CA SER A 482 3.87 -24.20 -8.12
C SER A 482 2.77 -23.34 -7.45
N THR A 483 1.60 -23.96 -7.29
CA THR A 483 0.51 -23.47 -6.44
C THR A 483 0.43 -24.33 -5.20
N PHE A 484 0.41 -23.76 -4.01
CA PHE A 484 -0.14 -24.40 -2.81
C PHE A 484 -1.65 -24.20 -2.75
N GLY A 485 -2.38 -25.24 -2.35
CA GLY A 485 -3.81 -25.41 -2.44
C GLY A 485 -4.70 -24.21 -2.09
N GLY A 486 -5.73 -23.99 -2.90
CA GLY A 486 -6.76 -22.99 -2.70
C GLY A 486 -7.69 -23.31 -1.54
N LYS A 487 -8.19 -22.29 -0.84
CA LYS A 487 -9.26 -22.38 0.13
C LYS A 487 -10.53 -21.79 -0.48
N ASP A 488 -11.63 -22.57 -0.48
CA ASP A 488 -12.95 -22.09 -0.85
C ASP A 488 -13.65 -21.57 0.41
N PHE A 489 -14.02 -20.29 0.40
CA PHE A 489 -14.75 -19.63 1.49
C PHE A 489 -16.22 -19.38 1.13
N SER A 490 -16.72 -19.98 0.05
CA SER A 490 -18.13 -19.90 -0.33
C SER A 490 -18.98 -20.78 0.60
N CYS A 491 -19.28 -20.30 1.81
CA CYS A 491 -20.32 -20.81 2.69
C CYS A 491 -21.39 -19.77 2.91
#